data_4547c1dd31ccb2f3c856e366637b4d1d
#
_entry.id   4547c1dd31ccb2f3c856e366637b4d1d
#
_cell.length_a   1.000
_cell.length_b   1.000
_cell.length_c   1.000
_cell.angle_alpha   90.00
_cell.angle_beta   90.00
_cell.angle_gamma   90.00
#
_symmetry.space_group_name_H-M   'P 1'
#
loop_
_entity.id
_entity.type
_entity.pdbx_description
1 polymer ?
#
loop_
_entity_poly.entity_id
_entity_poly.type
_entity_poly.pdbx_seq_one_letter_code
_entity_poly.pdbx_strand_id
1 'polypeptide(L)'
;MDRICDLPSFIVTGASASGKTTLIEQAVADGYSYIPTHTTRLPRSGEVSGVRSVFFREEQFESNFREGLYIEDSLEFAHTPGIGIYYGYSREQMDLLKKNGFCSSPVSTQIARRVFYMCGCDVNWVHL
;
A
#
# COMPACT_ATOMS: atom_id res chain seq x y z
N MET A 1 -11.71 -9.47 22.74
CA MET A 1 -12.49 -8.55 21.90
C MET A 1 -11.55 -7.71 21.09
N ASP A 2 -11.77 -7.70 19.79
CA ASP A 2 -10.89 -6.96 18.91
C ASP A 2 -11.04 -5.47 19.10
N ARG A 3 -9.93 -4.80 19.13
CA ARG A 3 -9.90 -3.36 19.21
C ARG A 3 -10.17 -2.77 17.83
N ILE A 4 -11.15 -1.89 17.74
CA ILE A 4 -11.48 -1.18 16.51
C ILE A 4 -10.91 0.22 16.61
N CYS A 5 -10.09 0.59 15.63
CA CYS A 5 -9.56 1.94 15.54
C CYS A 5 -10.57 2.80 14.77
N ASP A 6 -11.15 3.80 15.44
CA ASP A 6 -12.13 4.70 14.83
C ASP A 6 -11.49 5.94 14.20
N LEU A 7 -10.18 6.05 14.25
CA LEU A 7 -9.47 7.18 13.67
C LEU A 7 -9.44 7.06 12.14
N PRO A 8 -9.48 8.20 11.43
CA PRO A 8 -9.42 8.17 9.97
C PRO A 8 -8.18 7.44 9.47
N SER A 9 -8.34 6.69 8.40
CA SER A 9 -7.22 6.02 7.72
C SER A 9 -6.27 7.05 7.15
N PHE A 10 -5.02 6.66 6.95
CA PHE A 10 -4.03 7.55 6.36
C PHE A 10 -3.05 6.81 5.46
N ILE A 11 -2.48 7.55 4.54
CA ILE A 11 -1.35 7.10 3.74
C ILE A 11 -0.15 7.97 4.09
N VAL A 12 1.04 7.39 4.04
CA VAL A 12 2.28 8.10 4.35
C VAL A 12 3.28 7.94 3.23
N THR A 13 3.91 9.05 2.85
CA THR A 13 4.98 9.08 1.86
C THR A 13 6.18 9.83 2.43
N GLY A 14 7.32 9.65 1.80
CA GLY A 14 8.56 10.31 2.21
C GLY A 14 9.76 9.54 1.70
N ALA A 15 10.92 10.16 1.78
CA ALA A 15 12.17 9.53 1.39
C ALA A 15 12.55 8.40 2.35
N SER A 16 13.45 7.53 1.93
CA SER A 16 14.05 6.54 2.80
C SER A 16 14.67 7.24 4.01
N ALA A 17 14.57 6.61 5.18
CA ALA A 17 15.07 7.15 6.45
C ALA A 17 14.36 8.43 6.93
N SER A 18 13.18 8.74 6.40
CA SER A 18 12.38 9.88 6.84
C SER A 18 11.53 9.60 8.07
N GLY A 19 11.53 8.36 8.57
CA GLY A 19 10.71 7.97 9.71
C GLY A 19 9.39 7.29 9.36
N LYS A 20 9.16 6.96 8.09
CA LYS A 20 7.91 6.28 7.67
C LYS A 20 7.69 4.98 8.43
N THR A 21 8.71 4.14 8.52
CA THR A 21 8.60 2.84 9.20
C THR A 21 8.24 3.04 10.67
N THR A 22 8.88 3.98 11.34
CA THR A 22 8.60 4.28 12.75
C THR A 22 7.16 4.76 12.92
N LEU A 23 6.70 5.65 12.05
CA LEU A 23 5.31 6.13 12.09
C LEU A 23 4.32 4.99 11.91
N ILE A 24 4.56 4.12 10.94
CA ILE A 24 3.67 2.98 10.66
C ILE A 24 3.66 2.00 11.83
N GLU A 25 4.82 1.68 12.39
CA GLU A 25 4.91 0.78 13.53
C GLU A 25 4.16 1.35 14.75
N GLN A 26 4.27 2.63 14.97
CA GLN A 26 3.54 3.30 16.05
C GLN A 26 2.03 3.25 15.79
N ALA A 27 1.61 3.52 14.57
CA ALA A 27 0.19 3.46 14.21
C ALA A 27 -0.38 2.05 14.41
N VAL A 28 0.35 1.02 13.98
CA VAL A 28 -0.07 -0.38 14.17
C VAL A 28 -0.16 -0.71 15.66
N ALA A 29 0.80 -0.25 16.47
CA ALA A 29 0.75 -0.42 17.91
C ALA A 29 -0.48 0.26 18.53
N ASP A 30 -0.93 1.37 17.94
CA ASP A 30 -2.09 2.13 18.40
C ASP A 30 -3.42 1.59 17.86
N GLY A 31 -3.40 0.50 17.10
CA GLY A 31 -4.60 -0.18 16.63
C GLY A 31 -4.92 -0.06 15.16
N TYR A 32 -4.11 0.64 14.37
CA TYR A 32 -4.27 0.66 12.92
C TYR A 32 -3.90 -0.68 12.31
N SER A 33 -4.54 -1.01 11.19
CA SER A 33 -4.18 -2.16 10.38
C SER A 33 -3.45 -1.68 9.13
N TYR A 34 -2.31 -2.27 8.83
CA TYR A 34 -1.53 -1.89 7.66
C TYR A 34 -2.04 -2.61 6.41
N ILE A 35 -2.17 -1.86 5.31
CA ILE A 35 -2.56 -2.41 4.01
C ILE A 35 -1.29 -2.58 3.17
N PRO A 36 -0.85 -3.83 2.91
CA PRO A 36 0.35 -4.05 2.12
C PRO A 36 0.14 -3.80 0.64
N THR A 37 1.16 -3.30 -0.04
CA THR A 37 1.15 -3.14 -1.49
C THR A 37 1.40 -4.48 -2.17
N HIS A 38 0.68 -4.78 -3.24
CA HIS A 38 0.97 -5.92 -4.11
C HIS A 38 2.14 -5.58 -5.02
N THR A 39 3.09 -6.49 -5.16
CA THR A 39 4.28 -6.21 -5.99
C THR A 39 4.89 -7.48 -6.57
N THR A 40 5.58 -7.32 -7.70
CA THR A 40 6.40 -8.37 -8.28
C THR A 40 7.88 -8.25 -7.91
N ARG A 41 8.24 -7.25 -7.10
CA ARG A 41 9.59 -7.11 -6.58
C ARG A 41 9.93 -8.35 -5.73
N LEU A 42 11.15 -8.83 -5.86
CA LEU A 42 11.61 -9.93 -5.01
C LEU A 42 11.72 -9.46 -3.55
N PRO A 43 11.34 -10.33 -2.60
CA PRO A 43 11.51 -10.01 -1.18
C PRO A 43 12.96 -9.76 -0.83
N ARG A 44 13.20 -8.77 0.03
CA ARG A 44 14.51 -8.54 0.63
C ARG A 44 14.68 -9.45 1.83
N SER A 45 15.94 -9.63 2.26
CA SER A 45 16.24 -10.46 3.44
C SER A 45 15.40 -10.04 4.64
N GLY A 46 14.71 -10.98 5.25
CA GLY A 46 13.87 -10.74 6.42
C GLY A 46 12.45 -10.29 6.12
N GLU A 47 12.12 -9.98 4.86
CA GLU A 47 10.75 -9.61 4.51
C GLU A 47 9.83 -10.83 4.44
N VAL A 48 8.62 -10.67 4.99
CA VAL A 48 7.59 -11.71 4.97
C VAL A 48 6.41 -11.19 4.15
N SER A 49 5.96 -12.02 3.19
CA SER A 49 4.81 -11.66 2.35
C SER A 49 3.56 -11.43 3.21
N GLY A 50 2.83 -10.37 2.91
CA GLY A 50 1.60 -10.02 3.61
C GLY A 50 1.77 -9.05 4.77
N VAL A 51 3.00 -8.68 5.12
CA VAL A 51 3.27 -7.72 6.20
C VAL A 51 3.33 -6.30 5.64
N ARG A 52 4.37 -5.97 4.87
CA ARG A 52 4.52 -4.65 4.22
C ARG A 52 4.21 -4.70 2.74
N SER A 53 4.42 -5.86 2.12
CA SER A 53 4.13 -6.11 0.72
C SER A 53 3.62 -7.53 0.57
N VAL A 54 2.78 -7.73 -0.44
CA VAL A 54 2.41 -9.08 -0.87
C VAL A 54 3.19 -9.34 -2.15
N PHE A 55 4.05 -10.36 -2.14
CA PHE A 55 4.95 -10.66 -3.24
C PHE A 55 4.32 -11.68 -4.18
N PHE A 56 4.22 -11.31 -5.45
CA PHE A 56 3.68 -12.17 -6.49
C PHE A 56 4.71 -12.41 -7.57
N ARG A 57 4.57 -13.53 -8.26
CA ARG A 57 5.25 -13.73 -9.54
C ARG A 57 4.60 -12.81 -10.57
N GLU A 58 5.36 -12.42 -11.59
CA GLU A 58 4.87 -11.54 -12.63
C GLU A 58 3.61 -12.10 -13.30
N GLU A 59 3.60 -13.40 -13.61
CA GLU A 59 2.46 -14.06 -14.24
C GLU A 59 1.19 -13.98 -13.36
N GLN A 60 1.35 -14.16 -12.06
CA GLN A 60 0.24 -14.08 -11.13
C GLN A 60 -0.29 -12.64 -11.02
N PHE A 61 0.61 -11.66 -10.99
CA PHE A 61 0.21 -10.25 -10.95
C PHE A 61 -0.56 -9.88 -12.21
N GLU A 62 -0.08 -10.29 -13.38
CA GLU A 62 -0.75 -10.05 -14.65
C GLU A 62 -2.10 -10.73 -14.73
N SER A 63 -2.21 -11.96 -14.20
CA SER A 63 -3.49 -12.67 -14.11
C SER A 63 -4.48 -11.91 -13.24
N ASN A 64 -4.04 -11.43 -12.08
CA ASN A 64 -4.86 -10.63 -11.18
C ASN A 64 -5.35 -9.35 -11.88
N PHE A 65 -4.48 -8.72 -12.65
CA PHE A 65 -4.83 -7.53 -13.43
C PHE A 65 -5.91 -7.85 -14.47
N ARG A 66 -5.73 -8.92 -15.24
CA ARG A 66 -6.71 -9.34 -16.26
C ARG A 66 -8.06 -9.69 -15.66
N GLU A 67 -8.09 -10.23 -14.44
CA GLU A 67 -9.32 -10.56 -13.74
C GLU A 67 -9.99 -9.35 -13.09
N GLY A 68 -9.41 -8.16 -13.24
CA GLY A 68 -9.99 -6.93 -12.70
C GLY A 68 -9.79 -6.74 -11.20
N LEU A 69 -8.83 -7.45 -10.62
CA LEU A 69 -8.56 -7.36 -9.19
C LEU A 69 -8.04 -5.99 -8.77
N TYR A 70 -7.29 -5.33 -9.63
CA TYR A 70 -6.66 -4.06 -9.34
C TYR A 70 -7.46 -2.88 -9.84
N ILE A 71 -7.33 -1.76 -9.13
CA ILE A 71 -7.77 -0.47 -9.63
C ILE A 71 -6.63 0.10 -10.46
N GLU A 72 -6.87 0.35 -11.73
CA GLU A 72 -5.84 0.76 -12.69
C GLU A 72 -5.06 1.97 -12.21
N ASP A 73 -5.73 2.97 -11.64
CA ASP A 73 -5.09 4.19 -11.14
C ASP A 73 -4.16 3.93 -9.95
N SER A 74 -4.26 2.78 -9.28
CA SER A 74 -3.39 2.40 -8.17
C SER A 74 -2.13 1.68 -8.63
N LEU A 75 -2.00 1.40 -9.93
CA LEU A 75 -0.90 0.62 -10.47
C LEU A 75 0.29 1.49 -10.84
N GLU A 76 1.47 0.98 -10.62
CA GLU A 76 2.71 1.56 -11.09
C GLU A 76 3.62 0.48 -11.62
N PHE A 77 4.24 0.75 -12.75
CA PHE A 77 5.27 -0.09 -13.32
C PHE A 77 6.59 0.64 -13.21
N ALA A 78 7.46 0.16 -12.35
CA ALA A 78 8.81 0.70 -12.20
C ALA A 78 9.77 -0.13 -13.05
N HIS A 79 10.37 0.51 -14.04
CA HIS A 79 11.30 -0.16 -14.93
C HIS A 79 12.74 0.10 -14.48
N THR A 80 13.39 -0.97 -14.05
CA THR A 80 14.84 -0.99 -13.87
C THR A 80 15.44 -1.72 -15.06
N PRO A 81 16.56 -1.28 -15.64
CA PRO A 81 17.14 -1.97 -16.77
C PRO A 81 17.26 -3.48 -16.55
N GLY A 82 16.60 -4.27 -17.40
CA GLY A 82 16.54 -5.72 -17.32
C GLY A 82 15.48 -6.31 -16.39
N ILE A 83 14.77 -5.49 -15.62
CA ILE A 83 13.75 -5.97 -14.68
C ILE A 83 12.57 -4.99 -14.66
N GLY A 84 11.39 -5.50 -14.98
CA GLY A 84 10.15 -4.75 -14.78
C GLY A 84 9.53 -5.13 -13.43
N ILE A 85 9.14 -4.14 -12.63
CA ILE A 85 8.51 -4.36 -11.34
C ILE A 85 7.16 -3.66 -11.32
N TYR A 86 6.11 -4.42 -11.01
CA TYR A 86 4.77 -3.88 -10.82
C TYR A 86 4.49 -3.62 -9.35
N TYR A 87 3.72 -2.59 -9.09
CA TYR A 87 3.16 -2.27 -7.77
C TYR A 87 1.68 -1.94 -7.94
N GLY A 88 0.87 -2.28 -6.97
CA GLY A 88 -0.54 -1.92 -7.04
C GLY A 88 -1.33 -2.25 -5.79
N TYR A 89 -2.55 -1.75 -5.76
CA TYR A 89 -3.54 -2.05 -4.73
C TYR A 89 -4.75 -2.72 -5.37
N SER A 90 -5.30 -3.70 -4.67
CA SER A 90 -6.56 -4.33 -5.09
C SER A 90 -7.75 -3.42 -4.76
N ARG A 91 -8.89 -3.70 -5.42
CA ARG A 91 -10.15 -3.00 -5.13
C ARG A 91 -10.57 -3.19 -3.70
N GLU A 92 -10.40 -4.40 -3.18
CA GLU A 92 -10.69 -4.72 -1.78
C GLU A 92 -9.85 -3.87 -0.83
N GLN A 93 -8.56 -3.72 -1.11
CA GLN A 93 -7.66 -2.90 -0.31
C GLN A 93 -8.07 -1.43 -0.32
N MET A 94 -8.49 -0.92 -1.46
CA MET A 94 -8.96 0.47 -1.56
C MET A 94 -10.24 0.68 -0.77
N ASP A 95 -11.15 -0.30 -0.79
CA ASP A 95 -12.37 -0.23 0.01
C ASP A 95 -12.06 -0.22 1.50
N LEU A 96 -11.08 -1.00 1.94
CA LEU A 96 -10.64 -0.99 3.34
C LEU A 96 -10.08 0.37 3.73
N LEU A 97 -9.28 0.97 2.86
CA LEU A 97 -8.64 2.27 3.15
C LEU A 97 -9.68 3.39 3.33
N LYS A 98 -10.84 3.27 2.72
CA LYS A 98 -11.94 4.23 2.92
C LYS A 98 -12.62 4.10 4.27
N LYS A 99 -12.38 3.04 5.00
CA LYS A 99 -12.88 2.84 6.35
C LYS A 99 -11.88 3.42 7.35
N ASN A 100 -12.31 3.62 8.59
CA ASN A 100 -11.41 4.07 9.64
C ASN A 100 -10.45 2.96 10.08
N GLY A 101 -9.27 3.35 10.54
CA GLY A 101 -8.36 2.44 11.20
C GLY A 101 -7.36 1.73 10.31
N PHE A 102 -7.19 2.16 9.08
CA PHE A 102 -6.21 1.55 8.16
C PHE A 102 -5.12 2.54 7.78
N CYS A 103 -3.93 2.02 7.51
CA CYS A 103 -2.83 2.84 7.02
C CYS A 103 -2.04 2.09 5.96
N SER A 104 -1.37 2.84 5.10
CA SER A 104 -0.52 2.25 4.07
C SER A 104 0.56 3.23 3.66
N SER A 105 1.62 2.70 3.05
CA SER A 105 2.70 3.51 2.49
C SER A 105 2.79 3.21 0.99
N PRO A 106 2.15 4.02 0.13
CA PRO A 106 2.28 3.87 -1.30
C PRO A 106 3.74 3.99 -1.75
N VAL A 107 4.07 3.29 -2.81
CA VAL A 107 5.45 3.21 -3.30
C VAL A 107 5.97 4.54 -3.86
N SER A 108 5.09 5.41 -4.30
CA SER A 108 5.47 6.72 -4.83
C SER A 108 4.43 7.77 -4.48
N THR A 109 4.84 9.04 -4.58
CA THR A 109 3.90 10.16 -4.39
C THR A 109 2.85 10.22 -5.49
N GLN A 110 3.14 9.72 -6.68
CA GLN A 110 2.16 9.65 -7.76
C GLN A 110 1.04 8.68 -7.42
N ILE A 111 1.38 7.48 -6.95
CA ILE A 111 0.39 6.52 -6.49
C ILE A 111 -0.36 7.06 -5.29
N ALA A 112 0.33 7.67 -4.33
CA ALA A 112 -0.30 8.29 -3.16
C ALA A 112 -1.35 9.33 -3.56
N ARG A 113 -1.03 10.17 -4.53
CA ARG A 113 -1.96 11.19 -5.02
C ARG A 113 -3.22 10.57 -5.61
N ARG A 114 -3.06 9.54 -6.43
CA ARG A 114 -4.19 8.84 -7.05
C ARG A 114 -5.06 8.14 -6.01
N VAL A 115 -4.42 7.44 -5.07
CA VAL A 115 -5.11 6.79 -3.96
C VAL A 115 -5.88 7.82 -3.13
N PHE A 116 -5.25 8.95 -2.82
CA PHE A 116 -5.87 10.02 -2.05
C PHE A 116 -7.13 10.56 -2.75
N TYR A 117 -7.05 10.81 -4.05
CA TYR A 117 -8.21 11.28 -4.81
C TYR A 117 -9.32 10.24 -4.89
N MET A 118 -8.98 8.96 -5.03
CA MET A 118 -9.98 7.89 -5.06
C MET A 118 -10.71 7.73 -3.75
N CYS A 119 -10.04 7.95 -2.63
CA CYS A 119 -10.62 7.81 -1.29
C CYS A 119 -11.32 9.08 -0.82
N GLY A 120 -11.05 10.21 -1.47
CA GLY A 120 -11.66 11.48 -1.10
C GLY A 120 -11.29 11.93 0.31
N CYS A 121 -12.25 12.46 1.06
CA CYS A 121 -12.02 12.98 2.40
C CYS A 121 -11.94 11.91 3.48
N ASP A 122 -12.05 10.64 3.12
CA ASP A 122 -12.02 9.54 4.08
C ASP A 122 -10.60 9.16 4.52
N VAL A 123 -9.59 9.67 3.82
CA VAL A 123 -8.18 9.33 4.04
C VAL A 123 -7.35 10.59 4.20
N ASN A 124 -6.45 10.57 5.19
CA ASN A 124 -5.47 11.62 5.37
C ASN A 124 -4.16 11.23 4.67
N TRP A 125 -3.43 12.22 4.21
CA TRP A 125 -2.12 12.00 3.58
C TRP A 125 -1.05 12.73 4.38
N VAL A 126 -0.09 11.95 4.91
CA VAL A 126 1.05 12.45 5.67
C VAL A 126 2.30 12.31 4.79
N HIS A 127 2.99 13.42 4.57
CA HIS A 127 4.26 13.40 3.84
C HIS A 127 5.39 13.77 4.80
N LEU A 128 6.38 12.90 4.94
CA LEU A 128 7.52 13.09 5.83
C LEU A 128 8.75 13.65 5.10
#